data_6f8e3935f4fd527ab985495f0b140c7c
#
_entry.id   6f8e3935f4fd527ab985495f0b140c7c
#
_cell.length_a   1.000
_cell.length_b   1.000
_cell.length_c   1.000
_cell.angle_alpha   90.00
_cell.angle_beta   90.00
_cell.angle_gamma   90.00
#
_symmetry.space_group_name_H-M   'P 1'
#
loop_
_entity.id
_entity.type
_entity.pdbx_description
1 polymer ?
#
loop_
_entity_poly.entity_id
_entity_poly.type
_entity_poly.pdbx_seq_one_letter_code
_entity_poly.pdbx_strand_id
1 'polypeptide(L)'
;MAIDRRHFLIGSLVTLAAARGALAAEGISGTASAVYASGARLADGTYAVLVIAEDGRILREIPMSARGHDIATDHARRRAVIFARRPGFFALAFDVDGQREPEVFTPPPDRHFYGHGVFARDGRLLYATEHN
;
A
#
# COMPACT_ATOMS: atom_id res chain seq x y z
N MET A 1 -30.11 0.52 -14.59
CA MET A 1 -29.24 1.70 -14.67
C MET A 1 -27.79 1.20 -14.62
N ALA A 2 -27.06 1.25 -15.72
CA ALA A 2 -25.68 0.75 -15.76
C ALA A 2 -24.74 1.83 -15.21
N ILE A 3 -23.97 1.50 -14.20
CA ILE A 3 -22.94 2.41 -13.67
C ILE A 3 -21.76 2.36 -14.62
N ASP A 4 -21.47 3.49 -15.26
CA ASP A 4 -20.29 3.64 -16.12
C ASP A 4 -19.02 3.62 -15.28
N ARG A 5 -18.12 2.68 -15.58
CA ARG A 5 -16.84 2.49 -14.89
C ARG A 5 -15.96 3.75 -14.87
N ARG A 6 -16.09 4.62 -15.87
CA ARG A 6 -15.36 5.90 -15.95
C ARG A 6 -15.85 6.88 -14.89
N HIS A 7 -17.16 6.96 -14.67
CA HIS A 7 -17.74 7.83 -13.64
C HIS A 7 -17.46 7.34 -12.24
N PHE A 8 -17.37 6.02 -12.03
CA PHE A 8 -16.95 5.45 -10.75
C PHE A 8 -15.51 5.81 -10.40
N LEU A 9 -14.57 5.69 -11.35
CA LEU A 9 -13.16 6.04 -11.14
C LEU A 9 -12.95 7.54 -10.92
N ILE A 10 -13.68 8.40 -11.62
CA ILE A 10 -13.62 9.86 -11.47
C ILE A 10 -14.24 10.26 -10.11
N GLY A 11 -15.35 9.66 -9.72
CA GLY A 11 -15.98 9.91 -8.42
C GLY A 11 -15.07 9.54 -7.24
N SER A 12 -14.37 8.42 -7.33
CA SER A 12 -13.42 7.96 -6.30
C SER A 12 -12.20 8.89 -6.20
N LEU A 13 -11.72 9.43 -7.32
CA LEU A 13 -10.57 10.35 -7.33
C LEU A 13 -10.92 11.72 -6.73
N VAL A 14 -12.13 12.21 -6.99
CA VAL A 14 -12.60 13.51 -6.46
C VAL A 14 -12.81 13.44 -4.95
N THR A 15 -13.29 12.31 -4.44
CA THR A 15 -13.48 12.11 -2.99
C THR A 15 -12.13 12.06 -2.25
N LEU A 16 -11.10 11.47 -2.87
CA LEU A 16 -9.76 11.42 -2.29
C LEU A 16 -9.07 12.80 -2.26
N ALA A 17 -9.30 13.63 -3.28
CA ALA A 17 -8.73 14.99 -3.35
C ALA A 17 -9.42 15.95 -2.35
N ALA A 18 -10.71 15.80 -2.11
CA ALA A 18 -11.45 16.60 -1.14
C ALA A 18 -11.06 16.26 0.33
N ALA A 19 -10.65 15.02 0.60
CA ALA A 19 -10.23 14.59 1.93
C ALA A 19 -8.92 15.26 2.40
N ARG A 20 -8.06 15.72 1.49
CA ARG A 20 -6.81 16.43 1.85
C ARG A 20 -7.02 17.82 2.43
N GLY A 21 -8.12 18.50 2.09
CA GLY A 21 -8.44 19.84 2.60
C GLY A 21 -9.16 19.86 3.95
N ALA A 22 -9.78 18.75 4.35
CA ALA A 22 -10.59 18.65 5.54
C ALA A 22 -9.85 18.07 6.77
N LEU A 23 -8.63 17.57 6.60
CA LEU A 23 -7.88 16.87 7.66
C LEU A 23 -7.16 17.79 8.67
N ALA A 24 -7.36 19.11 8.61
CA ALA A 24 -6.70 20.05 9.52
C ALA A 24 -7.54 20.41 10.78
N ALA A 25 -8.77 19.92 10.92
CA ALA A 25 -9.57 20.20 12.11
C ALA A 25 -10.64 19.12 12.30
N GLU A 26 -10.41 18.18 13.18
CA GLU A 26 -11.33 17.71 14.21
C GLU A 26 -10.77 16.43 14.84
N GLY A 27 -10.50 16.51 16.14
CA GLY A 27 -10.11 15.37 16.94
C GLY A 27 -11.25 14.35 17.05
N ILE A 28 -11.26 13.35 16.18
CA ILE A 28 -12.12 12.18 16.35
C ILE A 28 -11.29 11.12 17.07
N SER A 29 -11.48 11.04 18.38
CA SER A 29 -10.98 9.97 19.24
C SER A 29 -11.76 8.68 18.96
N GLY A 30 -11.44 8.05 17.86
CA GLY A 30 -11.83 6.69 17.54
C GLY A 30 -10.63 6.03 16.87
N THR A 31 -10.08 4.97 17.46
CA THR A 31 -9.03 4.16 16.85
C THR A 31 -9.59 3.45 15.62
N ALA A 32 -9.64 4.14 14.49
CA ALA A 32 -10.04 3.52 13.23
C ALA A 32 -9.03 2.44 12.86
N SER A 33 -9.50 1.21 12.71
CA SER A 33 -8.67 0.09 12.30
C SER A 33 -8.33 0.20 10.81
N ALA A 34 -7.09 -0.08 10.46
CA ALA A 34 -6.67 -0.22 9.09
C ALA A 34 -7.29 -1.48 8.46
N VAL A 35 -7.95 -1.32 7.31
CA VAL A 35 -8.68 -2.38 6.61
C VAL A 35 -8.10 -2.63 5.22
N TYR A 36 -7.60 -1.60 4.55
CA TYR A 36 -7.06 -1.69 3.21
C TYR A 36 -5.64 -1.14 3.14
N ALA A 37 -4.86 -1.68 2.19
CA ALA A 37 -3.60 -1.10 1.76
C ALA A 37 -3.58 -0.99 0.24
N SER A 38 -3.05 0.10 -0.29
CA SER A 38 -2.98 0.33 -1.74
C SER A 38 -1.71 1.06 -2.12
N GLY A 39 -1.04 0.60 -3.19
CA GLY A 39 0.00 1.38 -3.84
C GLY A 39 -0.60 2.49 -4.69
N ALA A 40 -0.19 3.72 -4.45
CA ALA A 40 -0.73 4.90 -5.11
C ALA A 40 0.36 5.74 -5.79
N ARG A 41 -0.02 6.45 -6.85
CA ARG A 41 0.72 7.62 -7.34
C ARG A 41 0.04 8.87 -6.82
N LEU A 42 0.78 9.71 -6.14
CA LEU A 42 0.29 10.94 -5.54
C LEU A 42 0.15 12.08 -6.58
N ALA A 43 -0.50 13.16 -6.20
CA ALA A 43 -0.75 14.30 -7.09
C ALA A 43 0.54 15.01 -7.55
N ASP A 44 1.57 14.98 -6.72
CA ASP A 44 2.91 15.51 -7.03
C ASP A 44 3.76 14.56 -7.92
N GLY A 45 3.20 13.39 -8.26
CA GLY A 45 3.86 12.40 -9.11
C GLY A 45 4.69 11.36 -8.34
N THR A 46 4.87 11.50 -7.04
CA THR A 46 5.55 10.52 -6.18
C THR A 46 4.69 9.28 -5.96
N TYR A 47 5.27 8.25 -5.34
CA TYR A 47 4.59 7.00 -5.05
C TYR A 47 4.55 6.73 -3.54
N ALA A 48 3.47 6.12 -3.08
CA ALA A 48 3.32 5.74 -1.69
C ALA A 48 2.44 4.48 -1.54
N VAL A 49 2.57 3.82 -0.39
CA VAL A 49 1.54 2.93 0.12
C VAL A 49 0.59 3.77 0.96
N LEU A 50 -0.69 3.65 0.71
CA LEU A 50 -1.76 4.21 1.53
C LEU A 50 -2.36 3.10 2.39
N VAL A 51 -2.34 3.28 3.70
CA VAL A 51 -3.09 2.45 4.65
C VAL A 51 -4.39 3.17 4.96
N ILE A 52 -5.51 2.49 4.76
CA ILE A 52 -6.82 3.12 4.67
C ILE A 52 -7.78 2.42 5.65
N ALA A 53 -8.56 3.21 6.37
CA ALA A 53 -9.63 2.76 7.24
C ALA A 53 -10.87 2.33 6.46
N GLU A 54 -11.80 1.65 7.12
CA GLU A 54 -13.08 1.21 6.53
C GLU A 54 -13.90 2.37 5.96
N ASP A 55 -13.85 3.54 6.60
CA ASP A 55 -14.55 4.76 6.17
C ASP A 55 -13.83 5.53 5.03
N GLY A 56 -12.72 4.98 4.52
CA GLY A 56 -11.92 5.55 3.43
C GLY A 56 -10.88 6.58 3.89
N ARG A 57 -10.75 6.88 5.18
CA ARG A 57 -9.68 7.78 5.67
C ARG A 57 -8.31 7.16 5.47
N ILE A 58 -7.37 7.96 5.01
CA ILE A 58 -5.96 7.58 4.95
C ILE A 58 -5.38 7.69 6.36
N LEU A 59 -5.01 6.55 6.93
CA LEU A 59 -4.40 6.45 8.25
C LEU A 59 -2.89 6.68 8.19
N ARG A 60 -2.25 6.19 7.11
CA ARG A 60 -0.82 6.31 6.89
C ARG A 60 -0.51 6.45 5.41
N GLU A 61 0.52 7.24 5.12
CA GLU A 61 1.15 7.36 3.81
C GLU A 61 2.62 6.99 3.97
N ILE A 62 3.06 5.92 3.30
CA ILE A 62 4.41 5.39 3.38
C ILE A 62 5.08 5.63 2.03
N PRO A 63 6.09 6.53 1.94
CA PRO A 63 6.75 6.86 0.69
C PRO A 63 7.43 5.65 0.03
N MET A 64 7.41 5.61 -1.30
CA MET A 64 8.11 4.61 -2.10
C MET A 64 8.94 5.29 -3.19
N SER A 65 10.09 4.69 -3.54
CA SER A 65 10.98 5.18 -4.60
C SER A 65 10.43 4.96 -6.01
N ALA A 66 9.50 4.00 -6.19
CA ALA A 66 8.85 3.71 -7.47
C ALA A 66 7.46 3.10 -7.26
N ARG A 67 6.75 2.88 -8.37
CA ARG A 67 5.39 2.34 -8.37
C ARG A 67 5.32 0.94 -7.76
N GLY A 68 4.40 0.73 -6.82
CA GLY A 68 4.03 -0.58 -6.32
C GLY A 68 3.19 -1.38 -7.32
N HIS A 69 3.21 -2.72 -7.20
CA HIS A 69 2.46 -3.64 -8.05
C HIS A 69 1.46 -4.47 -7.25
N ASP A 70 1.94 -5.30 -6.34
CA ASP A 70 1.11 -6.21 -5.55
C ASP A 70 1.49 -6.15 -4.07
N ILE A 71 0.52 -6.48 -3.20
CA ILE A 71 0.69 -6.45 -1.75
C ILE A 71 0.38 -7.82 -1.16
N ALA A 72 1.39 -8.47 -0.61
CA ALA A 72 1.23 -9.64 0.23
C ALA A 72 0.89 -9.21 1.67
N THR A 73 -0.07 -9.89 2.30
CA THR A 73 -0.54 -9.55 3.65
C THR A 73 -0.43 -10.74 4.62
N ASP A 74 0.01 -10.46 5.84
CA ASP A 74 -0.09 -11.34 7.00
C ASP A 74 -1.06 -10.72 8.01
N HIS A 75 -2.32 -11.07 7.87
CA HIS A 75 -3.40 -10.52 8.70
C HIS A 75 -3.20 -10.79 10.20
N ALA A 76 -2.68 -11.98 10.54
CA ALA A 76 -2.50 -12.37 11.94
C ALA A 76 -1.46 -11.51 12.66
N ARG A 77 -0.46 -11.00 11.93
CA ARG A 77 0.61 -10.16 12.47
C ARG A 77 0.50 -8.71 12.07
N ARG A 78 -0.58 -8.35 11.40
CA ARG A 78 -0.86 -6.96 10.98
C ARG A 78 0.30 -6.35 10.18
N ARG A 79 0.91 -7.11 9.28
CA ARG A 79 2.01 -6.66 8.44
C ARG A 79 1.75 -6.98 6.97
N ALA A 80 2.41 -6.23 6.10
CA ALA A 80 2.31 -6.40 4.67
C ALA A 80 3.65 -6.11 3.96
N VAL A 81 3.77 -6.61 2.75
CA VAL A 81 4.90 -6.31 1.85
C VAL A 81 4.35 -5.92 0.50
N ILE A 82 4.71 -4.73 0.03
CA ILE A 82 4.44 -4.29 -1.33
C ILE A 82 5.68 -4.52 -2.21
N PHE A 83 5.47 -5.13 -3.36
CA PHE A 83 6.51 -5.33 -4.37
C PHE A 83 6.48 -4.21 -5.40
N ALA A 84 7.65 -3.71 -5.80
CA ALA A 84 7.75 -2.74 -6.88
C ALA A 84 7.26 -3.34 -8.20
N ARG A 85 6.67 -2.50 -9.06
CA ARG A 85 6.31 -2.89 -10.43
C ARG A 85 7.57 -3.14 -11.25
N ARG A 86 7.50 -4.11 -12.15
CA ARG A 86 8.60 -4.45 -13.07
C ARG A 86 9.16 -3.25 -13.84
N PRO A 87 10.48 -3.17 -13.94
CA PRO A 87 11.49 -3.99 -13.27
C PRO A 87 11.51 -3.70 -11.77
N GLY A 88 11.19 -4.73 -10.94
CA GLY A 88 10.99 -4.58 -9.49
C GLY A 88 12.29 -4.75 -8.71
N PHE A 89 13.00 -3.66 -8.43
CA PHE A 89 14.28 -3.70 -7.72
C PHE A 89 14.17 -3.55 -6.21
N PHE A 90 12.96 -3.49 -5.67
CA PHE A 90 12.76 -3.47 -4.23
C PHE A 90 11.41 -4.07 -3.84
N ALA A 91 11.30 -4.44 -2.58
CA ALA A 91 10.05 -4.62 -1.87
C ALA A 91 10.10 -3.84 -0.56
N LEU A 92 8.96 -3.38 -0.09
CA LEU A 92 8.80 -2.59 1.12
C LEU A 92 7.92 -3.36 2.11
N ALA A 93 8.50 -3.80 3.21
CA ALA A 93 7.77 -4.37 4.34
C ALA A 93 7.28 -3.25 5.27
N PHE A 94 6.05 -3.34 5.73
CA PHE A 94 5.48 -2.39 6.66
C PHE A 94 4.48 -3.03 7.62
N ASP A 95 4.43 -2.47 8.80
CA ASP A 95 3.44 -2.78 9.81
C ASP A 95 2.19 -1.94 9.54
N VAL A 96 1.03 -2.58 9.44
CA VAL A 96 -0.24 -1.92 9.08
C VAL A 96 -0.65 -0.90 10.14
N ASP A 97 -0.36 -1.18 11.41
CA ASP A 97 -0.71 -0.31 12.53
C ASP A 97 0.38 0.72 12.87
N GLY A 98 1.53 0.68 12.17
CA GLY A 98 2.59 1.66 12.35
C GLY A 98 3.44 1.47 13.60
N GLN A 99 3.47 0.27 14.16
CA GLN A 99 4.25 -0.03 15.35
C GLN A 99 5.76 -0.15 15.07
N ARG A 100 6.12 -0.30 13.80
CA ARG A 100 7.49 -0.44 13.33
C ARG A 100 7.72 0.43 12.11
N GLU A 101 8.95 0.88 11.93
CA GLU A 101 9.37 1.58 10.74
C GLU A 101 9.33 0.65 9.51
N PRO A 102 8.95 1.17 8.33
CA PRO A 102 8.99 0.42 7.09
C PRO A 102 10.43 0.01 6.73
N GLU A 103 10.58 -1.19 6.19
CA GLU A 103 11.87 -1.74 5.78
C GLU A 103 11.88 -2.05 4.29
N VAL A 104 12.88 -1.52 3.58
CA VAL A 104 13.10 -1.79 2.16
C VAL A 104 14.12 -2.92 2.02
N PHE A 105 13.83 -3.90 1.20
CA PHE A 105 14.78 -4.94 0.82
C PHE A 105 14.83 -5.11 -0.70
N THR A 106 15.99 -5.54 -1.19
CA THR A 106 16.29 -5.67 -2.61
C THR A 106 16.67 -7.10 -2.93
N PRO A 107 16.39 -7.59 -4.15
CA PRO A 107 16.92 -8.86 -4.60
C PRO A 107 18.44 -8.76 -4.82
N PRO A 108 19.14 -9.88 -5.03
CA PRO A 108 20.55 -9.86 -5.48
C PRO A 108 20.76 -8.99 -6.73
N PRO A 109 21.97 -8.46 -6.98
CA PRO A 109 22.23 -7.47 -8.02
C PRO A 109 21.88 -7.90 -9.46
N ASP A 110 21.89 -9.20 -9.74
CA ASP A 110 21.57 -9.80 -11.04
C ASP A 110 20.09 -10.19 -11.19
N ARG A 111 19.25 -9.86 -10.20
CA ARG A 111 17.86 -10.26 -10.16
C ARG A 111 16.92 -9.08 -9.94
N HIS A 112 15.65 -9.31 -10.22
CA HIS A 112 14.58 -8.41 -9.84
C HIS A 112 13.33 -9.18 -9.40
N PHE A 113 12.53 -8.58 -8.54
CA PHE A 113 11.23 -9.13 -8.18
C PHE A 113 10.28 -9.10 -9.37
N TYR A 114 9.50 -10.15 -9.51
CA TYR A 114 8.45 -10.23 -10.54
C TYR A 114 7.15 -9.53 -10.12
N GLY A 115 7.14 -8.99 -8.92
CA GLY A 115 6.07 -8.15 -8.38
C GLY A 115 5.06 -8.86 -7.50
N HIS A 116 5.22 -10.16 -7.25
CA HIS A 116 4.28 -10.95 -6.44
C HIS A 116 4.98 -11.68 -5.31
N GLY A 117 4.24 -11.87 -4.21
CA GLY A 117 4.67 -12.69 -3.10
C GLY A 117 3.53 -13.14 -2.22
N VAL A 118 3.79 -14.09 -1.34
CA VAL A 118 2.81 -14.63 -0.39
C VAL A 118 3.50 -15.02 0.91
N PHE A 119 2.88 -14.71 2.04
CA PHE A 119 3.34 -15.21 3.32
C PHE A 119 3.01 -16.69 3.49
N ALA A 120 3.94 -17.45 4.08
CA ALA A 120 3.64 -18.77 4.56
C ALA A 120 2.50 -18.70 5.61
N ARG A 121 1.75 -19.79 5.75
CA ARG A 121 0.60 -19.84 6.65
C ARG A 121 0.94 -19.49 8.10
N ASP A 122 2.14 -19.85 8.55
CA ASP A 122 2.65 -19.50 9.88
C ASP A 122 3.23 -18.08 9.97
N GLY A 123 3.27 -17.35 8.85
CA GLY A 123 3.81 -15.99 8.71
C GLY A 123 5.31 -15.87 8.97
N ARG A 124 6.06 -16.95 9.09
CA ARG A 124 7.51 -16.90 9.35
C ARG A 124 8.33 -16.63 8.11
N LEU A 125 7.80 -16.99 6.94
CA LEU A 125 8.45 -16.83 5.66
C LEU A 125 7.56 -16.00 4.71
N LEU A 126 8.21 -15.24 3.84
CA LEU A 126 7.62 -14.62 2.68
C LEU A 126 8.25 -15.27 1.44
N TYR A 127 7.42 -15.81 0.56
CA TYR A 127 7.85 -16.31 -0.74
C TYR A 127 7.64 -15.19 -1.76
N ALA A 128 8.65 -14.91 -2.56
CA ALA A 128 8.59 -13.91 -3.63
C ALA A 128 9.00 -14.53 -4.96
N THR A 129 8.41 -14.04 -6.05
CA THR A 129 8.82 -14.44 -7.40
C THR A 129 9.95 -13.52 -7.87
N GLU A 130 11.04 -14.13 -8.37
CA GLU A 130 12.21 -13.45 -8.90
C GLU A 130 12.51 -13.90 -10.33
N HIS A 131 13.27 -13.07 -11.05
CA HIS A 131 13.78 -13.33 -12.40
C HIS A 131 15.21 -12.87 -12.51
N ASN A 132 16.03 -13.64 -13.26
CA ASN A 132 17.40 -13.29 -13.66
C ASN A 132 17.39 -12.51 -14.96
#